data_131d76a1d1831a81ddab0563ec4fa4d9
#
_entry.id   131d76a1d1831a81ddab0563ec4fa4d9
#
_cell.length_a   1.000
_cell.length_b   1.000
_cell.length_c   1.000
_cell.angle_alpha   90.00
_cell.angle_beta   90.00
_cell.angle_gamma   90.00
#
_symmetry.space_group_name_H-M   'P 1'
#
loop_
_entity.id
_entity.type
_entity.pdbx_description
1 polymer ?
#
loop_
_entity_poly.entity_id
_entity_poly.type
_entity_poly.pdbx_seq_one_letter_code
_entity_poly.pdbx_strand_id
1 'polypeptide(L)' 'MTNEEMLKMIKERREVLGINQEYLAELSEIGLATLKRFESGRGNITLSNLRKVTDVLGLDIHLEIKRPNT' A
#
# COMPACT_ATOMS: atom_id res chain seq x y z
N MET A 1 -7.94 11.45 -0.42
CA MET A 1 -7.45 10.29 -1.17
C MET A 1 -8.40 9.13 -1.00
N THR A 2 -8.78 8.50 -2.08
CA THR A 2 -9.64 7.31 -2.02
C THR A 2 -8.80 6.05 -1.85
N ASN A 3 -9.47 4.94 -1.53
CA ASN A 3 -8.79 3.64 -1.47
C ASN A 3 -8.19 3.27 -2.81
N GLU A 4 -8.89 3.58 -3.90
CA GLU A 4 -8.40 3.30 -5.25
C GLU A 4 -7.14 4.09 -5.57
N GLU A 5 -7.10 5.36 -5.19
CA GLU A 5 -5.92 6.20 -5.38
C GLU A 5 -4.74 5.70 -4.56
N MET A 6 -4.99 5.27 -3.33
CA MET A 6 -3.96 4.69 -2.47
C MET A 6 -3.37 3.42 -3.08
N LEU A 7 -4.25 2.51 -3.53
CA LEU A 7 -3.82 1.27 -4.17
C LEU A 7 -2.99 1.54 -5.42
N LYS A 8 -3.43 2.48 -6.23
CA LYS A 8 -2.73 2.85 -7.45
C LYS A 8 -1.34 3.38 -7.13
N MET A 9 -1.23 4.25 -6.15
CA MET A 9 0.06 4.81 -5.74
C MET A 9 1.02 3.72 -5.27
N ILE A 10 0.52 2.77 -4.48
CA ILE A 10 1.35 1.67 -3.97
C ILE A 10 1.82 0.77 -5.11
N LYS A 11 0.94 0.42 -6.02
CA LYS A 11 1.30 -0.42 -7.17
C LYS A 11 2.32 0.27 -8.07
N GLU A 12 2.08 1.53 -8.39
CA GLU A 12 2.98 2.30 -9.25
C GLU A 12 4.36 2.43 -8.60
N ARG A 13 4.40 2.68 -7.29
CA ARG A 13 5.67 2.81 -6.58
C ARG A 13 6.44 1.49 -6.61
N ARG A 14 5.74 0.36 -6.40
CA ARG A 14 6.36 -0.95 -6.50
C ARG A 14 6.96 -1.18 -7.89
N GLU A 15 6.22 -0.83 -8.93
CA GLU A 15 6.68 -0.98 -10.31
C GLU A 15 7.88 -0.08 -10.62
N VAL A 16 7.86 1.16 -10.16
CA VAL A 16 8.98 2.08 -10.32
C VAL A 16 10.25 1.54 -9.68
N LEU A 17 10.11 0.89 -8.52
CA LEU A 17 11.25 0.28 -7.83
C LEU A 17 11.66 -1.05 -8.46
N GLY A 18 10.90 -1.56 -9.42
CA GLY A 18 11.25 -2.78 -10.14
C GLY A 18 11.12 -4.04 -9.33
N ILE A 19 10.27 -4.07 -8.31
CA ILE A 19 10.09 -5.25 -7.48
C ILE A 19 8.73 -5.89 -7.73
N ASN A 20 8.70 -7.23 -7.69
CA ASN A 20 7.47 -7.97 -7.88
C ASN A 20 6.72 -8.15 -6.54
N GLN A 21 5.51 -8.70 -6.62
CA GLN A 21 4.69 -8.89 -5.42
C GLN A 21 5.35 -9.83 -4.42
N GLU A 22 5.94 -10.92 -4.89
CA GLU A 22 6.62 -11.87 -4.01
C GLU A 22 7.72 -11.20 -3.21
N TYR A 23 8.53 -10.40 -3.86
CA TYR A 23 9.63 -9.72 -3.20
C TYR A 23 9.14 -8.66 -2.22
N LEU A 24 8.11 -7.91 -2.61
CA LEU A 24 7.52 -6.92 -1.71
C LEU A 24 6.92 -7.58 -0.46
N ALA A 25 6.22 -8.69 -0.64
CA ALA A 25 5.65 -9.43 0.48
C ALA A 25 6.75 -9.91 1.43
N GLU A 26 7.84 -10.44 0.88
CA GLU A 26 8.98 -10.92 1.67
C GLU A 26 9.62 -9.77 2.46
N LEU A 27 9.92 -8.66 1.79
CA LEU A 27 10.55 -7.51 2.45
C LEU A 27 9.64 -6.88 3.49
N SER A 28 8.34 -6.87 3.24
CA SER A 28 7.34 -6.31 4.15
C SER A 28 6.96 -7.26 5.27
N GLU A 29 7.38 -8.51 5.20
CA GLU A 29 7.03 -9.53 6.16
C GLU A 29 5.51 -9.74 6.29
N ILE A 30 4.83 -9.72 5.15
CA ILE A 30 3.40 -10.04 5.08
C ILE A 30 3.19 -11.21 4.12
N GLY A 31 2.05 -11.88 4.26
CA GLY A 31 1.71 -12.98 3.37
C GLY A 31 1.50 -12.50 1.94
N LEU A 32 1.98 -13.28 0.97
CA LEU A 32 1.79 -12.95 -0.45
C LEU A 32 0.31 -12.87 -0.81
N ALA A 33 -0.50 -13.79 -0.28
CA ALA A 33 -1.94 -13.77 -0.52
C ALA A 33 -2.58 -12.47 -0.02
N THR A 34 -2.14 -12.00 1.14
CA THR A 34 -2.61 -10.73 1.70
C THR A 34 -2.26 -9.56 0.79
N LEU A 35 -1.03 -9.51 0.30
CA LEU A 35 -0.60 -8.44 -0.60
C LEU A 35 -1.36 -8.49 -1.93
N LYS A 36 -1.53 -9.68 -2.50
CA LYS A 36 -2.26 -9.83 -3.76
C LYS A 36 -3.71 -9.38 -3.63
N ARG A 37 -4.38 -9.76 -2.55
CA ARG A 37 -5.75 -9.33 -2.30
C ARG A 37 -5.84 -7.82 -2.15
N PHE A 38 -4.90 -7.25 -1.41
CA PHE A 38 -4.85 -5.81 -1.22
C PHE A 38 -4.66 -5.08 -2.56
N GLU A 39 -3.69 -5.50 -3.36
CA GLU A 39 -3.41 -4.84 -4.65
C GLU A 39 -4.53 -5.03 -5.67
N SER A 40 -5.33 -6.07 -5.51
CA SER A 40 -6.49 -6.29 -6.40
C SER A 40 -7.72 -5.48 -5.99
N GLY A 41 -7.65 -4.75 -4.89
CA GLY A 41 -8.79 -3.99 -4.37
C GLY A 41 -9.77 -4.82 -3.60
N ARG A 42 -9.45 -6.07 -3.31
CA ARG A 42 -10.31 -6.98 -2.55
C ARG A 42 -9.86 -7.05 -1.10
N GLY A 43 -10.80 -6.98 -0.20
CA GLY A 43 -10.52 -7.10 1.21
C GLY A 43 -9.83 -5.89 1.79
N ASN A 44 -9.55 -5.97 3.07
CA ASN A 44 -8.93 -4.88 3.83
C ASN A 44 -7.54 -5.27 4.26
N ILE A 45 -6.67 -4.27 4.36
CA ILE A 45 -5.35 -4.45 4.95
C ILE A 45 -5.36 -3.75 6.31
N THR A 46 -4.69 -4.35 7.30
CA THR A 46 -4.54 -3.67 8.58
C THR A 46 -3.59 -2.49 8.43
N LEU A 47 -3.72 -1.51 9.30
CA LEU A 47 -2.80 -0.38 9.30
C LEU A 47 -1.35 -0.85 9.53
N SER A 48 -1.18 -1.83 10.40
CA SER A 48 0.14 -2.41 10.66
C SER A 48 0.77 -2.98 9.39
N ASN A 49 0.01 -3.77 8.63
CA ASN A 49 0.51 -4.33 7.37
C ASN A 49 0.73 -3.26 6.31
N LEU A 50 -0.16 -2.27 6.26
CA LEU A 50 0.00 -1.16 5.33
C LEU A 50 1.32 -0.40 5.60
N ARG A 51 1.63 -0.17 6.87
CA ARG A 51 2.87 0.49 7.24
C ARG A 51 4.10 -0.31 6.83
N LYS A 52 4.06 -1.63 7.00
CA LYS A 52 5.16 -2.50 6.57
C LYS A 52 5.40 -2.38 5.07
N VAL A 53 4.33 -2.34 4.29
CA VAL A 53 4.43 -2.20 2.84
C VAL A 53 4.95 -0.82 2.45
N THR A 54 4.39 0.24 3.01
CA THR A 54 4.79 1.60 2.67
C THR A 54 6.23 1.90 3.08
N ASP A 55 6.68 1.35 4.21
CA ASP A 55 8.06 1.51 4.65
C ASP A 55 9.05 0.95 3.63
N VAL A 56 8.76 -0.24 3.09
CA VAL A 56 9.60 -0.83 2.05
C VAL A 56 9.61 0.03 0.78
N LEU A 57 8.48 0.61 0.44
CA LEU A 57 8.32 1.40 -0.77
C LEU A 57 8.81 2.85 -0.63
N GLY A 58 9.23 3.25 0.56
CA GLY A 58 9.66 4.63 0.80
C GLY A 58 8.50 5.62 0.80
N LEU A 59 7.31 5.18 1.19
CA LEU A 59 6.13 6.01 1.29
C LEU A 59 5.79 6.27 2.74
N ASP A 60 5.32 7.47 3.03
CA ASP A 60 4.81 7.82 4.36
C ASP A 60 3.30 7.82 4.38
N ILE A 61 2.74 7.31 5.48
CA ILE A 61 1.32 7.44 5.74
C ILE A 61 1.10 8.72 6.49
N HIS A 62 0.22 9.56 5.98
CA HIS A 62 -0.01 10.88 6.51
C HIS A 62 -1.49 11.15 6.69
N LEU A 63 -1.86 11.76 7.81
CA LEU A 63 -3.24 12.14 8.09
C LEU A 63 -3.35 13.65 8.11
N GLU A 64 -4.38 14.14 7.46
CA GLU A 64 -4.66 15.57 7.40
C GLU A 64 -6.10 15.84 7.86
N ILE A 65 -6.29 16.99 8.47
CA ILE A 65 -7.62 17.44 8.81
C ILE A 65 -8.34 17.81 7.53
N LYS A 66 -9.52 17.23 7.34
CA LYS A 66 -10.35 17.59 6.19
C LYS A 66 -10.74 19.05 6.29
N ARG A 67 -10.55 19.77 5.19
CA ARG A 67 -11.04 21.14 5.11
C ARG A 67 -12.55 21.12 4.90
N PRO A 68 -13.29 22.01 5.57
CA PRO A 68 -14.69 22.17 5.25
C PRO A 68 -14.83 22.47 3.78
N ASN A 69 -15.84 21.89 3.16
CA ASN A 69 -16.13 22.17 1.77
C ASN A 69 -16.74 23.57 1.67
N THR A 70 -16.08 24.44 0.98
CA THR A 70 -16.54 25.82 0.84
C THR A 70 -17.11 26.07 -0.54
#